data_97971b8098526c7e1df46dfebf033365
#
_entry.id   97971b8098526c7e1df46dfebf033365
#
_cell.length_a   1.000
_cell.length_b   1.000
_cell.length_c   1.000
_cell.angle_alpha   90.00
_cell.angle_beta   90.00
_cell.angle_gamma   90.00
#
_symmetry.space_group_name_H-M   'P 1'
#
loop_
_entity.id
_entity.type
_entity.pdbx_description
1 polymer ?
#
loop_
_entity_poly.entity_id
_entity_poly.type
_entity_poly.pdbx_seq_one_letter_code
_entity_poly.pdbx_strand_id
1 'polypeptide(L)'
;MIPIALASAAVSLRFPGGAGVARAQEAPLVGEPHPTPEARFDLHFQFTSVTQYHPGFPALYSGQNSLISEAEHATTVTSTLFLGARLWQGGELYVDPEMSGGSGLSSTLGIAGFTNGEATRVGTPEPHVYLGRLMLRQTIALGPEMEPVEEDANQLAGERPIRRWSLTVGKFDIVDFFDGNAYSHDPRTQFLNWADWTAGAWDFAADTRGYTWGFVLERADKDWTVLFGGTAQPRVANGLQLDTDLLHAYSLEAQYERRFELEGRKGAGRVIVFYNRADMGNYREAIDQAGGQPPDIIATRRVGRAKVGFVINLEQDVGHDMGAFLRVSWNDGHNEAWAYAEIERSVTGGVLRKAPFAVRTDDSAGVAFIVNGLSPDHRDYLAAGGYGFMIGDGRLSYGLETVAEAFYEALLYKHVWLTADYQFVVNPAYNRDRGPVNVFGARLHVEF
;
A
#
# COMPACT_ATOMS: atom_id res chain seq x y z
N MET A 1 -55.52 14.86 -10.83
CA MET A 1 -54.40 15.36 -11.65
C MET A 1 -53.92 16.65 -11.02
N ILE A 2 -52.78 16.58 -10.28
CA ILE A 2 -52.10 17.75 -9.70
C ILE A 2 -50.69 17.69 -10.29
N PRO A 3 -50.18 18.71 -10.98
CA PRO A 3 -48.84 18.71 -11.52
C PRO A 3 -47.85 19.09 -10.40
N ILE A 4 -46.84 18.21 -10.17
CA ILE A 4 -45.68 18.50 -9.33
C ILE A 4 -44.67 19.22 -10.21
N ALA A 5 -44.43 20.49 -9.93
CA ALA A 5 -43.37 21.26 -10.55
C ALA A 5 -42.03 20.91 -9.86
N LEU A 6 -41.09 20.26 -10.59
CA LEU A 6 -39.71 20.11 -10.19
C LEU A 6 -38.98 21.45 -10.42
N ALA A 7 -38.65 22.13 -9.34
CA ALA A 7 -37.72 23.25 -9.38
C ALA A 7 -36.28 22.68 -9.42
N SER A 8 -35.63 22.78 -10.57
CA SER A 8 -34.20 22.50 -10.73
C SER A 8 -33.40 23.68 -10.16
N ALA A 9 -32.88 23.54 -8.96
CA ALA A 9 -31.85 24.40 -8.44
C ALA A 9 -30.50 23.99 -9.04
N ALA A 10 -30.04 24.73 -10.03
CA ALA A 10 -28.67 24.62 -10.52
C ALA A 10 -27.74 25.23 -9.48
N VAL A 11 -27.11 24.39 -8.68
CA VAL A 11 -25.97 24.78 -7.85
C VAL A 11 -24.75 24.85 -8.76
N SER A 12 -24.33 26.06 -9.12
CA SER A 12 -23.06 26.27 -9.81
C SER A 12 -21.92 26.16 -8.79
N LEU A 13 -21.38 24.96 -8.65
CA LEU A 13 -20.11 24.72 -7.95
C LEU A 13 -18.98 25.33 -8.79
N ARG A 14 -18.45 26.46 -8.33
CA ARG A 14 -17.16 26.98 -8.80
C ARG A 14 -16.09 26.23 -8.04
N PHE A 15 -15.43 25.27 -8.69
CA PHE A 15 -14.26 24.61 -8.14
C PHE A 15 -13.03 25.55 -8.27
N PRO A 16 -12.28 25.83 -7.19
CA PRO A 16 -10.95 26.40 -7.30
C PRO A 16 -10.03 25.40 -7.99
N GLY A 17 -9.06 25.90 -8.73
CA GLY A 17 -8.15 25.10 -9.56
C GLY A 17 -7.31 24.12 -8.75
N GLY A 18 -7.24 22.91 -9.28
CA GLY A 18 -6.71 21.68 -8.75
C GLY A 18 -5.39 21.72 -8.00
N ALA A 19 -5.36 20.96 -6.94
CA ALA A 19 -4.15 20.42 -6.35
C ALA A 19 -4.07 18.93 -6.73
N GLY A 20 -2.93 18.53 -7.20
CA GLY A 20 -2.66 17.14 -7.55
C GLY A 20 -2.19 16.35 -6.35
N VAL A 21 -2.22 15.05 -6.51
CA VAL A 21 -1.57 13.98 -5.75
C VAL A 21 -0.34 14.49 -5.00
N ALA A 22 -0.01 13.93 -3.83
CA ALA A 22 1.24 14.17 -3.09
C ALA A 22 2.46 14.10 -4.02
N ARG A 23 2.62 15.13 -4.84
CA ARG A 23 3.78 15.39 -5.66
C ARG A 23 4.85 15.89 -4.71
N ALA A 24 6.02 15.27 -4.75
CA ALA A 24 7.19 15.82 -4.08
C ALA A 24 7.20 17.35 -4.30
N GLN A 25 6.99 18.11 -3.23
CA GLN A 25 6.79 19.56 -3.28
C GLN A 25 7.92 20.21 -4.09
N GLU A 26 7.57 20.84 -5.22
CA GLU A 26 8.45 21.83 -5.82
C GLU A 26 8.63 22.96 -4.82
N ALA A 27 9.87 23.30 -4.52
CA ALA A 27 10.16 24.50 -3.75
C ALA A 27 9.66 25.71 -4.55
N PRO A 28 8.75 26.54 -4.04
CA PRO A 28 8.34 27.75 -4.73
C PRO A 28 9.54 28.66 -4.95
N LEU A 29 9.66 29.22 -6.15
CA LEU A 29 10.55 30.34 -6.42
C LEU A 29 10.25 31.43 -5.38
N VAL A 30 11.30 31.92 -4.71
CA VAL A 30 11.27 32.84 -3.57
C VAL A 30 10.35 34.05 -3.85
N GLY A 31 9.08 33.91 -3.49
CA GLY A 31 8.17 35.00 -3.17
C GLY A 31 7.98 34.98 -1.66
N GLU A 32 7.70 36.10 -1.02
CA GLU A 32 7.39 36.10 0.40
C GLU A 32 6.27 35.10 0.69
N PRO A 33 6.37 34.25 1.72
CA PRO A 33 5.37 33.25 2.01
C PRO A 33 4.06 33.98 2.38
N HIS A 34 3.09 33.93 1.50
CA HIS A 34 1.73 34.30 1.87
C HIS A 34 1.20 33.18 2.74
N PRO A 35 0.63 33.48 3.94
CA PRO A 35 0.04 32.46 4.80
C PRO A 35 -1.04 31.73 4.01
N THR A 36 -0.92 30.40 3.92
CA THR A 36 -1.96 29.56 3.32
C THR A 36 -3.21 29.71 4.15
N PRO A 37 -4.37 30.09 3.57
CA PRO A 37 -5.60 30.21 4.35
C PRO A 37 -5.92 28.90 5.09
N GLU A 38 -6.18 28.98 6.39
CA GLU A 38 -6.59 27.80 7.16
C GLU A 38 -7.95 27.27 6.66
N ALA A 39 -7.93 26.09 6.03
CA ALA A 39 -9.15 25.40 5.67
C ALA A 39 -9.80 24.80 6.91
N ARG A 40 -11.12 25.01 7.05
CA ARG A 40 -11.92 24.39 8.13
C ARG A 40 -12.48 23.04 7.71
N PHE A 41 -12.75 22.86 6.44
CA PHE A 41 -13.29 21.64 5.84
C PHE A 41 -12.51 21.36 4.56
N ASP A 42 -12.43 20.10 4.25
CA ASP A 42 -11.79 19.56 3.09
C ASP A 42 -12.64 18.46 2.47
N LEU A 43 -12.63 18.35 1.15
CA LEU A 43 -13.40 17.37 0.40
C LEU A 43 -12.62 16.96 -0.86
N HIS A 44 -12.18 15.72 -0.89
CA HIS A 44 -11.59 15.11 -2.10
C HIS A 44 -12.37 13.87 -2.50
N PHE A 45 -12.23 13.50 -3.76
CA PHE A 45 -12.80 12.29 -4.32
C PHE A 45 -11.79 11.62 -5.24
N GLN A 46 -11.71 10.30 -5.17
CA GLN A 46 -10.97 9.50 -6.13
C GLN A 46 -11.82 8.34 -6.67
N PHE A 47 -11.53 7.96 -7.90
CA PHE A 47 -12.00 6.73 -8.52
C PHE A 47 -10.84 6.09 -9.28
N THR A 48 -10.62 4.80 -9.06
CA THR A 48 -9.60 4.02 -9.78
C THR A 48 -10.19 2.73 -10.30
N SER A 49 -9.92 2.43 -11.56
CA SER A 49 -10.23 1.12 -12.16
C SER A 49 -8.96 0.54 -12.75
N VAL A 50 -8.60 -0.67 -12.34
CA VAL A 50 -7.44 -1.39 -12.85
C VAL A 50 -7.91 -2.66 -13.54
N THR A 51 -7.61 -2.79 -14.84
CA THR A 51 -7.82 -4.03 -15.60
C THR A 51 -6.48 -4.64 -15.93
N GLN A 52 -6.29 -5.90 -15.58
CA GLN A 52 -5.10 -6.67 -15.91
C GLN A 52 -5.42 -7.86 -16.79
N TYR A 53 -4.47 -8.24 -17.60
CA TYR A 53 -4.53 -9.40 -18.50
C TYR A 53 -3.19 -10.12 -18.55
N HIS A 54 -3.20 -11.44 -18.50
CA HIS A 54 -2.05 -12.24 -18.91
C HIS A 54 -2.43 -13.27 -19.99
N PRO A 55 -1.58 -13.48 -20.99
CA PRO A 55 -1.74 -14.61 -21.92
C PRO A 55 -1.41 -15.92 -21.20
N GLY A 56 -1.75 -17.04 -21.82
CA GLY A 56 -1.33 -18.35 -21.32
C GLY A 56 0.19 -18.44 -21.15
N PHE A 57 0.62 -19.13 -20.09
CA PHE A 57 2.03 -19.33 -19.76
C PHE A 57 2.35 -20.78 -19.41
N PRO A 58 3.63 -21.22 -19.51
CA PRO A 58 4.01 -22.59 -19.18
C PRO A 58 3.78 -22.91 -17.70
N ALA A 59 3.13 -24.02 -17.41
CA ALA A 59 2.96 -24.56 -16.07
C ALA A 59 2.96 -26.07 -16.14
N LEU A 60 3.81 -26.75 -15.38
CA LEU A 60 3.85 -28.23 -15.36
C LEU A 60 2.65 -28.82 -14.63
N TYR A 61 2.04 -28.07 -13.75
CA TYR A 61 0.84 -28.44 -12.99
C TYR A 61 0.16 -27.21 -12.42
N SER A 62 -1.05 -27.37 -11.91
CA SER A 62 -1.79 -26.36 -11.15
C SER A 62 -2.34 -26.99 -9.86
N GLY A 63 -2.33 -26.22 -8.78
CA GLY A 63 -2.91 -26.54 -7.49
C GLY A 63 -3.90 -25.49 -7.03
N GLN A 64 -4.33 -25.57 -5.79
CA GLN A 64 -5.42 -24.75 -5.24
C GLN A 64 -5.13 -23.25 -5.30
N ASN A 65 -3.91 -22.82 -4.95
CA ASN A 65 -3.50 -21.41 -4.93
C ASN A 65 -2.58 -21.07 -6.12
N SER A 66 -2.75 -21.73 -7.24
CA SER A 66 -1.98 -21.40 -8.45
C SER A 66 -2.61 -20.23 -9.21
N LEU A 67 -1.78 -19.36 -9.78
CA LEU A 67 -2.22 -18.48 -10.86
C LEU A 67 -2.73 -19.36 -12.01
N ILE A 68 -3.90 -19.08 -12.58
CA ILE A 68 -4.44 -19.80 -13.74
C ILE A 68 -3.45 -19.72 -14.89
N SER A 69 -3.10 -20.87 -15.51
CA SER A 69 -2.08 -20.92 -16.59
C SER A 69 -2.62 -20.53 -17.97
N GLU A 70 -3.93 -20.58 -18.16
CA GLU A 70 -4.63 -20.12 -19.35
C GLU A 70 -4.71 -18.59 -19.34
N ALA A 71 -5.04 -18.00 -20.50
CA ALA A 71 -5.23 -16.56 -20.58
C ALA A 71 -6.38 -16.09 -19.67
N GLU A 72 -6.10 -15.08 -18.86
CA GLU A 72 -7.07 -14.53 -17.90
C GLU A 72 -7.07 -13.00 -17.95
N HIS A 73 -8.20 -12.40 -17.61
CA HIS A 73 -8.30 -10.97 -17.31
C HIS A 73 -9.11 -10.75 -16.03
N ALA A 74 -8.78 -9.71 -15.29
CA ALA A 74 -9.45 -9.33 -14.06
C ALA A 74 -9.52 -7.80 -13.95
N THR A 75 -10.55 -7.31 -13.28
CA THR A 75 -10.74 -5.86 -13.09
C THR A 75 -11.12 -5.58 -11.65
N THR A 76 -10.48 -4.56 -11.07
CA THR A 76 -10.86 -3.97 -9.78
C THR A 76 -11.35 -2.55 -9.99
N VAL A 77 -12.23 -2.10 -9.10
CA VAL A 77 -12.68 -0.72 -9.00
C VAL A 77 -12.66 -0.28 -7.55
N THR A 78 -12.14 0.92 -7.30
CA THR A 78 -12.18 1.57 -5.99
C THR A 78 -12.66 3.01 -6.14
N SER A 79 -13.36 3.52 -5.15
CA SER A 79 -13.81 4.91 -5.09
C SER A 79 -13.86 5.35 -3.64
N THR A 80 -13.19 6.45 -3.34
CA THR A 80 -13.09 6.98 -1.98
C THR A 80 -13.53 8.44 -1.96
N LEU A 81 -14.34 8.79 -0.97
CA LEU A 81 -14.63 10.16 -0.62
C LEU A 81 -13.83 10.51 0.64
N PHE A 82 -13.01 11.55 0.56
CA PHE A 82 -12.21 12.02 1.69
C PHE A 82 -12.87 13.26 2.29
N LEU A 83 -13.19 13.22 3.57
CA LEU A 83 -13.82 14.30 4.30
C LEU A 83 -12.93 14.70 5.48
N GLY A 84 -12.44 15.95 5.46
CA GLY A 84 -11.64 16.53 6.53
C GLY A 84 -12.36 17.65 7.25
N ALA A 85 -12.18 17.77 8.56
CA ALA A 85 -12.70 18.87 9.36
C ALA A 85 -11.73 19.27 10.48
N ARG A 86 -11.42 20.58 10.58
CA ARG A 86 -10.70 21.15 11.73
C ARG A 86 -11.70 21.45 12.83
N LEU A 87 -11.59 20.75 13.96
CA LEU A 87 -12.52 20.84 15.08
C LEU A 87 -12.13 21.91 16.09
N TRP A 88 -10.81 21.97 16.41
CA TRP A 88 -10.19 22.94 17.30
C TRP A 88 -8.72 23.11 16.94
N GLN A 89 -7.99 23.91 17.66
CA GLN A 89 -6.56 24.15 17.39
C GLN A 89 -5.75 22.85 17.47
N GLY A 90 -5.17 22.45 16.33
CA GLY A 90 -4.42 21.22 16.15
C GLY A 90 -5.26 19.95 16.16
N GLY A 91 -6.60 20.05 16.31
CA GLY A 91 -7.52 18.92 16.30
C GLY A 91 -8.25 18.77 14.97
N GLU A 92 -8.06 17.65 14.27
CA GLU A 92 -8.61 17.35 12.95
C GLU A 92 -9.28 15.98 12.94
N LEU A 93 -10.44 15.89 12.27
CA LEU A 93 -11.20 14.66 12.06
C LEU A 93 -11.24 14.35 10.57
N TYR A 94 -10.99 13.09 10.22
CA TYR A 94 -11.09 12.58 8.86
C TYR A 94 -12.03 11.38 8.79
N VAL A 95 -12.86 11.34 7.76
CA VAL A 95 -13.86 10.29 7.54
C VAL A 95 -13.89 9.93 6.07
N ASP A 96 -13.50 8.70 5.72
CA ASP A 96 -13.41 8.23 4.34
C ASP A 96 -14.33 7.03 4.11
N PRO A 97 -15.56 7.24 3.63
CA PRO A 97 -16.33 6.16 3.04
C PRO A 97 -15.68 5.72 1.70
N GLU A 98 -15.51 4.43 1.56
CA GLU A 98 -14.90 3.82 0.38
C GLU A 98 -15.78 2.72 -0.19
N MET A 99 -15.78 2.60 -1.52
CA MET A 99 -16.38 1.49 -2.26
C MET A 99 -15.27 0.74 -2.99
N SER A 100 -15.27 -0.58 -2.90
CA SER A 100 -14.40 -1.43 -3.71
C SER A 100 -15.17 -2.62 -4.28
N GLY A 101 -14.73 -3.13 -5.43
CA GLY A 101 -15.32 -4.27 -6.11
C GLY A 101 -14.41 -4.85 -7.18
N GLY A 102 -14.76 -6.00 -7.73
CA GLY A 102 -13.96 -6.73 -8.70
C GLY A 102 -13.02 -7.75 -8.07
N SER A 103 -12.02 -8.20 -8.82
CA SER A 103 -11.00 -9.14 -8.33
C SER A 103 -9.66 -8.92 -9.04
N GLY A 104 -8.55 -9.28 -8.40
CA GLY A 104 -7.26 -9.47 -9.06
C GLY A 104 -7.20 -10.76 -9.87
N LEU A 105 -6.15 -10.93 -10.67
CA LEU A 105 -5.88 -12.16 -11.44
C LEU A 105 -5.92 -13.38 -10.51
N SER A 106 -6.63 -14.44 -10.94
CA SER A 106 -6.87 -15.66 -10.16
C SER A 106 -7.35 -15.41 -8.73
N SER A 107 -8.16 -14.36 -8.52
CA SER A 107 -8.60 -13.90 -7.19
C SER A 107 -7.42 -13.54 -6.27
N THR A 108 -6.37 -12.95 -6.82
CA THR A 108 -5.12 -12.55 -6.15
C THR A 108 -4.31 -13.75 -5.63
N LEU A 109 -4.38 -14.91 -6.29
CA LEU A 109 -3.63 -16.12 -5.94
C LEU A 109 -2.45 -16.37 -6.87
N GLY A 110 -1.44 -17.07 -6.37
CA GLY A 110 -0.37 -17.67 -7.15
C GLY A 110 0.76 -16.73 -7.61
N ILE A 111 0.82 -15.51 -7.06
CA ILE A 111 1.97 -14.59 -7.15
C ILE A 111 2.12 -13.95 -5.77
N ALA A 112 3.30 -14.06 -5.14
CA ALA A 112 3.51 -13.53 -3.79
C ALA A 112 3.55 -11.99 -3.77
N GLY A 113 4.28 -11.38 -4.69
CA GLY A 113 4.17 -9.95 -4.99
C GLY A 113 3.08 -9.73 -6.02
N PHE A 114 1.81 -9.78 -5.59
CA PHE A 114 0.68 -9.72 -6.51
C PHE A 114 0.66 -8.42 -7.33
N THR A 115 0.19 -8.54 -8.57
CA THR A 115 0.42 -7.57 -9.65
C THR A 115 -0.48 -6.33 -9.61
N ASN A 116 -1.47 -6.29 -8.71
CA ASN A 116 -2.40 -5.18 -8.56
C ASN A 116 -2.61 -4.85 -7.08
N GLY A 117 -1.93 -3.82 -6.58
CA GLY A 117 -2.05 -3.34 -5.19
C GLY A 117 -3.47 -2.93 -4.78
N GLU A 118 -4.30 -2.50 -5.71
CA GLU A 118 -5.71 -2.22 -5.45
C GLU A 118 -6.56 -3.49 -5.23
N ALA A 119 -6.09 -4.68 -5.66
CA ALA A 119 -6.80 -5.93 -5.43
C ALA A 119 -6.87 -6.34 -3.96
N THR A 120 -5.96 -5.86 -3.12
CA THR A 120 -5.98 -6.14 -1.67
C THR A 120 -7.19 -5.55 -0.96
N ARG A 121 -7.74 -4.47 -1.51
CA ARG A 121 -8.88 -3.74 -0.95
C ARG A 121 -10.22 -4.37 -1.34
N VAL A 122 -10.21 -5.37 -2.18
CA VAL A 122 -11.41 -6.01 -2.74
C VAL A 122 -11.64 -7.36 -2.08
N GLY A 123 -12.41 -7.39 -1.01
CA GLY A 123 -12.74 -8.63 -0.31
C GLY A 123 -13.75 -9.53 -1.05
N THR A 124 -14.50 -8.99 -2.01
CA THR A 124 -15.50 -9.71 -2.82
C THR A 124 -15.61 -9.08 -4.21
N PRO A 125 -16.00 -9.84 -5.25
CA PRO A 125 -16.20 -9.30 -6.59
C PRO A 125 -17.32 -8.23 -6.68
N GLU A 126 -18.35 -8.34 -5.84
CA GLU A 126 -19.44 -7.36 -5.80
C GLU A 126 -18.99 -6.07 -5.12
N PRO A 127 -19.34 -4.89 -5.67
CA PRO A 127 -19.03 -3.61 -5.03
C PRO A 127 -19.68 -3.49 -3.66
N HIS A 128 -18.87 -3.13 -2.66
CA HIS A 128 -19.31 -2.90 -1.29
C HIS A 128 -18.84 -1.54 -0.81
N VAL A 129 -19.75 -0.81 -0.14
CA VAL A 129 -19.42 0.44 0.55
C VAL A 129 -19.09 0.15 2.01
N TYR A 130 -18.01 0.73 2.51
CA TYR A 130 -17.57 0.59 3.89
C TYR A 130 -16.86 1.86 4.35
N LEU A 131 -16.63 1.95 5.65
CA LEU A 131 -15.83 3.01 6.23
C LEU A 131 -14.36 2.60 6.17
N GLY A 132 -13.58 3.23 5.28
CA GLY A 132 -12.14 3.04 5.17
C GLY A 132 -11.42 3.69 6.35
N ARG A 133 -11.55 5.01 6.48
CA ARG A 133 -10.93 5.78 7.57
C ARG A 133 -11.95 6.48 8.44
N LEU A 134 -11.65 6.53 9.73
CA LEU A 134 -12.29 7.35 10.74
C LEU A 134 -11.22 7.67 11.78
N MET A 135 -10.56 8.80 11.65
CA MET A 135 -9.42 9.11 12.52
C MET A 135 -9.46 10.54 13.05
N LEU A 136 -9.10 10.68 14.31
CA LEU A 136 -8.88 11.93 14.99
C LEU A 136 -7.38 12.15 15.13
N ARG A 137 -6.89 13.32 14.66
CA ARG A 137 -5.50 13.74 14.79
C ARG A 137 -5.44 14.95 15.73
N GLN A 138 -4.52 14.91 16.69
CA GLN A 138 -4.17 16.06 17.52
C GLN A 138 -2.70 16.42 17.32
N THR A 139 -2.43 17.63 16.86
CA THR A 139 -1.08 18.17 16.71
C THR A 139 -0.79 19.19 17.82
N ILE A 140 0.41 19.10 18.41
CA ILE A 140 0.93 19.98 19.46
C ILE A 140 2.25 20.59 19.00
N ALA A 141 2.30 21.90 18.85
CA ALA A 141 3.49 22.64 18.45
C ALA A 141 4.56 22.59 19.56
N LEU A 142 5.82 22.41 19.18
CA LEU A 142 7.01 22.44 20.07
C LEU A 142 7.94 23.62 19.76
N GLY A 143 7.50 24.56 18.96
CA GLY A 143 8.20 25.77 18.60
C GLY A 143 7.36 26.66 17.72
N PRO A 144 7.81 27.90 17.44
CA PRO A 144 7.05 28.87 16.66
C PRO A 144 7.17 28.69 15.15
N GLU A 145 8.11 27.87 14.69
CA GLU A 145 8.37 27.70 13.25
C GLU A 145 7.26 26.85 12.60
N MET A 146 6.66 27.39 11.53
CA MET A 146 5.57 26.78 10.79
C MET A 146 6.02 26.49 9.35
N GLU A 147 5.42 25.50 8.73
CA GLU A 147 5.52 25.18 7.33
C GLU A 147 4.13 25.25 6.66
N PRO A 148 4.01 25.74 5.42
CA PRO A 148 2.77 25.72 4.69
C PRO A 148 2.40 24.27 4.35
N VAL A 149 1.10 23.96 4.41
CA VAL A 149 0.52 22.68 4.03
C VAL A 149 -0.55 22.94 3.00
N GLU A 150 -0.40 22.35 1.82
CA GLU A 150 -1.41 22.37 0.79
C GLU A 150 -2.52 21.36 1.10
N GLU A 151 -3.69 21.58 0.52
CA GLU A 151 -4.84 20.68 0.58
C GLU A 151 -4.53 19.38 -0.16
N ASP A 152 -4.87 18.25 0.47
CA ASP A 152 -4.67 16.92 -0.10
C ASP A 152 -5.60 15.92 0.60
N ALA A 153 -5.73 14.71 0.08
CA ALA A 153 -6.49 13.64 0.74
C ALA A 153 -6.02 13.44 2.18
N ASN A 154 -6.97 13.60 3.15
CA ASN A 154 -6.67 13.54 4.58
C ASN A 154 -5.67 14.60 5.11
N GLN A 155 -5.62 15.76 4.44
CA GLN A 155 -4.74 16.86 4.79
C GLN A 155 -5.42 18.20 4.54
N LEU A 156 -5.80 18.90 5.59
CA LEU A 156 -6.37 20.24 5.52
C LEU A 156 -5.28 21.29 5.18
N ALA A 157 -5.58 22.18 4.24
CA ALA A 157 -4.72 23.32 3.95
C ALA A 157 -4.52 24.23 5.18
N GLY A 158 -3.34 24.83 5.27
CA GLY A 158 -3.00 25.78 6.34
C GLY A 158 -1.54 25.80 6.68
N GLU A 159 -1.22 25.96 7.95
CA GLU A 159 0.14 25.92 8.49
C GLU A 159 0.29 24.80 9.52
N ARG A 160 1.42 24.11 9.46
CA ARG A 160 1.76 23.03 10.38
C ARG A 160 3.07 23.34 11.12
N PRO A 161 3.14 23.12 12.45
CA PRO A 161 4.39 23.28 13.18
C PRO A 161 5.48 22.33 12.65
N ILE A 162 6.67 22.85 12.33
CA ILE A 162 7.82 22.03 11.91
C ILE A 162 8.22 21.08 13.04
N ARG A 163 8.32 21.60 14.27
CA ARG A 163 8.58 20.79 15.47
C ARG A 163 7.30 20.51 16.20
N ARG A 164 6.89 19.25 16.21
CA ARG A 164 5.59 18.86 16.77
C ARG A 164 5.56 17.47 17.36
N TRP A 165 4.58 17.25 18.20
CA TRP A 165 3.97 15.96 18.45
C TRP A 165 2.65 15.88 17.70
N SER A 166 2.35 14.72 17.10
CA SER A 166 0.99 14.43 16.57
C SER A 166 0.57 13.06 17.05
N LEU A 167 -0.66 12.95 17.54
CA LEU A 167 -1.30 11.69 17.88
C LEU A 167 -2.50 11.51 16.96
N THR A 168 -2.52 10.43 16.21
CA THR A 168 -3.68 9.99 15.43
C THR A 168 -4.24 8.74 16.07
N VAL A 169 -5.56 8.68 16.26
CA VAL A 169 -6.27 7.54 16.83
C VAL A 169 -7.51 7.26 16.01
N GLY A 170 -7.79 6.00 15.71
CA GLY A 170 -8.99 5.61 14.98
C GLY A 170 -8.78 4.44 14.04
N LYS A 171 -9.56 4.42 12.95
CA LYS A 171 -9.44 3.48 11.85
C LYS A 171 -8.67 4.14 10.71
N PHE A 172 -7.63 3.48 10.20
CA PHE A 172 -6.77 3.99 9.13
C PHE A 172 -6.02 2.81 8.45
N ASP A 173 -5.36 3.10 7.34
CA ASP A 173 -4.34 2.23 6.77
C ASP A 173 -2.98 2.58 7.41
N ILE A 174 -2.24 1.61 7.92
CA ILE A 174 -0.95 1.88 8.60
C ILE A 174 0.09 2.47 7.63
N VAL A 175 -0.01 2.15 6.35
CA VAL A 175 0.87 2.72 5.31
C VAL A 175 0.59 4.20 5.03
N ASP A 176 -0.51 4.78 5.52
CA ASP A 176 -0.73 6.24 5.48
C ASP A 176 0.35 6.99 6.30
N PHE A 177 1.03 6.32 7.21
CA PHE A 177 2.01 6.91 8.12
C PHE A 177 3.41 6.34 7.96
N PHE A 178 3.52 5.04 7.70
CA PHE A 178 4.80 4.31 7.65
C PHE A 178 5.19 3.97 6.22
N ASP A 179 6.48 3.73 5.98
CA ASP A 179 7.05 3.34 4.68
C ASP A 179 6.82 4.32 3.53
N GLY A 180 6.51 5.59 3.83
CA GLY A 180 6.33 6.62 2.80
C GLY A 180 7.53 6.70 1.86
N ASN A 181 7.28 6.94 0.55
CA ASN A 181 8.32 7.12 -0.47
C ASN A 181 7.75 7.96 -1.63
N ALA A 182 8.43 9.02 -1.99
CA ALA A 182 7.95 9.94 -3.02
C ALA A 182 7.86 9.32 -4.43
N TYR A 183 8.55 8.21 -4.68
CA TYR A 183 8.69 7.61 -6.01
C TYR A 183 8.02 6.24 -6.13
N SER A 184 7.61 5.65 -5.00
CA SER A 184 6.97 4.35 -4.98
C SER A 184 6.18 4.16 -3.68
N HIS A 185 4.90 4.50 -3.67
CA HIS A 185 4.05 4.38 -2.47
C HIS A 185 2.55 4.26 -2.77
N ASP A 186 2.09 4.67 -3.95
CA ASP A 186 0.67 4.68 -4.27
C ASP A 186 0.36 3.85 -5.52
N PRO A 187 -0.40 2.74 -5.42
CA PRO A 187 -0.78 1.91 -6.56
C PRO A 187 -1.80 2.59 -7.49
N ARG A 188 -2.36 3.74 -7.12
CA ARG A 188 -3.33 4.49 -7.92
C ARG A 188 -2.66 5.42 -8.93
N THR A 189 -1.40 5.82 -8.66
CA THR A 189 -0.68 6.82 -9.46
C THR A 189 0.74 6.39 -9.84
N GLN A 190 1.28 5.35 -9.21
CA GLN A 190 2.65 4.88 -9.41
C GLN A 190 2.64 3.40 -9.81
N PHE A 191 3.54 2.60 -9.24
CA PHE A 191 3.66 1.16 -9.49
C PHE A 191 2.46 0.38 -8.94
N LEU A 192 2.01 -0.64 -9.68
CA LEU A 192 0.87 -1.48 -9.30
C LEU A 192 1.26 -2.66 -8.41
N ASN A 193 2.47 -3.21 -8.58
CA ASN A 193 2.89 -4.40 -7.85
C ASN A 193 2.96 -4.13 -6.35
N TRP A 194 2.43 -5.05 -5.54
CA TRP A 194 2.42 -4.98 -4.09
C TRP A 194 3.79 -4.66 -3.49
N ALA A 195 4.84 -5.39 -3.91
CA ALA A 195 6.18 -5.24 -3.35
C ALA A 195 6.95 -4.02 -3.91
N ASP A 196 6.34 -3.23 -4.80
CA ASP A 196 6.86 -1.94 -5.22
C ASP A 196 6.31 -0.79 -4.39
N TRP A 197 4.98 -0.70 -4.21
CA TRP A 197 4.42 0.45 -3.52
C TRP A 197 4.52 0.37 -1.99
N THR A 198 4.80 -0.81 -1.43
CA THR A 198 5.11 -1.01 -0.01
C THR A 198 6.23 -2.04 0.15
N ALA A 199 6.80 -2.14 1.34
CA ALA A 199 7.86 -3.10 1.63
C ALA A 199 7.31 -4.54 1.64
N GLY A 200 7.70 -5.38 0.66
CA GLY A 200 7.09 -6.69 0.41
C GLY A 200 7.07 -7.65 1.60
N ALA A 201 8.10 -7.64 2.45
CA ALA A 201 8.18 -8.49 3.65
C ALA A 201 7.68 -7.83 4.94
N TRP A 202 7.03 -6.68 4.85
CA TRP A 202 6.37 -6.05 5.99
C TRP A 202 4.95 -6.59 6.15
N ASP A 203 4.77 -7.56 7.02
CA ASP A 203 3.48 -8.18 7.33
C ASP A 203 2.70 -7.29 8.32
N PHE A 204 2.31 -6.09 7.87
CA PHE A 204 1.66 -5.09 8.72
C PHE A 204 0.19 -5.44 9.03
N ALA A 205 -0.27 -4.99 10.19
CA ALA A 205 -1.64 -5.29 10.65
C ALA A 205 -2.69 -4.52 9.88
N ALA A 206 -3.56 -5.24 9.19
CA ALA A 206 -4.77 -4.69 8.60
C ALA A 206 -5.77 -5.80 8.25
N ASP A 207 -7.06 -5.45 8.12
CA ASP A 207 -8.06 -6.34 7.53
C ASP A 207 -7.79 -6.53 6.03
N THR A 208 -8.48 -7.48 5.38
CA THR A 208 -8.30 -7.76 3.94
C THR A 208 -8.54 -6.54 3.01
N ARG A 209 -9.09 -5.44 3.53
CA ARG A 209 -9.30 -4.19 2.79
C ARG A 209 -8.21 -3.14 3.02
N GLY A 210 -7.23 -3.40 3.89
CA GLY A 210 -6.13 -2.50 4.18
C GLY A 210 -6.31 -1.64 5.43
N TYR A 211 -7.35 -1.85 6.22
CA TYR A 211 -7.64 -0.95 7.35
C TYR A 211 -7.58 -1.66 8.69
N THR A 212 -7.12 -0.91 9.70
CA THR A 212 -7.08 -1.37 11.08
C THR A 212 -7.48 -0.27 12.06
N TRP A 213 -7.81 -0.66 13.30
CA TRP A 213 -7.97 0.28 14.42
C TRP A 213 -6.68 0.38 15.20
N GLY A 214 -6.29 1.59 15.54
CA GLY A 214 -5.07 1.79 16.30
C GLY A 214 -4.76 3.25 16.61
N PHE A 215 -3.48 3.48 16.88
CA PHE A 215 -2.93 4.82 17.09
C PHE A 215 -1.56 4.94 16.43
N VAL A 216 -1.21 6.17 16.05
CA VAL A 216 0.13 6.54 15.62
C VAL A 216 0.55 7.79 16.37
N LEU A 217 1.70 7.73 17.05
CA LEU A 217 2.35 8.85 17.71
C LEU A 217 3.55 9.28 16.84
N GLU A 218 3.52 10.55 16.40
CA GLU A 218 4.59 11.17 15.64
C GLU A 218 5.34 12.18 16.49
N ARG A 219 6.68 12.18 16.41
CA ARG A 219 7.56 13.25 16.82
C ARG A 219 8.36 13.72 15.63
N ALA A 220 8.00 14.90 15.11
CA ALA A 220 8.66 15.50 13.95
C ALA A 220 9.57 16.65 14.34
N ASP A 221 10.66 16.79 13.59
CA ASP A 221 11.57 17.93 13.59
C ASP A 221 11.95 18.26 12.13
N LYS A 222 12.73 19.31 11.91
CA LYS A 222 13.11 19.79 10.58
C LYS A 222 13.65 18.67 9.67
N ASP A 223 14.56 17.86 10.18
CA ASP A 223 15.31 16.90 9.36
C ASP A 223 15.03 15.43 9.72
N TRP A 224 14.19 15.19 10.71
CA TRP A 224 13.88 13.82 11.13
C TRP A 224 12.47 13.68 11.68
N THR A 225 11.99 12.45 11.63
CA THR A 225 10.69 12.07 12.22
C THR A 225 10.84 10.70 12.87
N VAL A 226 10.24 10.53 14.04
CA VAL A 226 10.03 9.23 14.69
C VAL A 226 8.55 8.96 14.75
N LEU A 227 8.14 7.78 14.33
CA LEU A 227 6.78 7.27 14.45
C LEU A 227 6.77 6.06 15.37
N PHE A 228 5.71 5.93 16.14
CA PHE A 228 5.39 4.73 16.90
C PHE A 228 3.90 4.41 16.70
N GLY A 229 3.59 3.22 16.22
CA GLY A 229 2.23 2.73 15.96
C GLY A 229 1.88 1.53 16.83
N GLY A 230 0.59 1.43 17.15
CA GLY A 230 0.01 0.23 17.74
C GLY A 230 -1.35 -0.04 17.10
N THR A 231 -1.53 -1.23 16.53
CA THR A 231 -2.68 -1.56 15.69
C THR A 231 -3.24 -2.95 16.00
N ALA A 232 -4.54 -3.14 15.72
CA ALA A 232 -5.22 -4.41 15.88
C ALA A 232 -4.93 -5.35 14.70
N GLN A 233 -4.72 -6.65 14.97
CA GLN A 233 -4.54 -7.67 13.95
C GLN A 233 -5.87 -8.25 13.47
N PRO A 234 -5.94 -8.78 12.23
CA PRO A 234 -7.08 -9.58 11.82
C PRO A 234 -7.20 -10.87 12.63
N ARG A 235 -8.43 -11.34 12.80
CA ARG A 235 -8.76 -12.54 13.58
C ARG A 235 -8.24 -13.83 12.95
N VAL A 236 -8.13 -13.85 11.63
CA VAL A 236 -7.56 -14.95 10.84
C VAL A 236 -6.67 -14.35 9.75
N ALA A 237 -5.74 -15.11 9.23
CA ALA A 237 -4.86 -14.66 8.16
C ALA A 237 -5.67 -14.06 6.99
N ASN A 238 -5.31 -12.85 6.56
CA ASN A 238 -5.99 -12.06 5.52
C ASN A 238 -7.51 -11.94 5.71
N GLY A 239 -7.96 -11.89 6.97
CA GLY A 239 -9.38 -11.85 7.33
C GLY A 239 -9.97 -10.44 7.34
N LEU A 240 -11.31 -10.35 7.16
CA LEU A 240 -12.03 -9.08 7.20
C LEU A 240 -12.25 -8.57 8.63
N GLN A 241 -12.40 -9.47 9.59
CA GLN A 241 -12.69 -9.12 10.97
C GLN A 241 -11.42 -8.96 11.78
N LEU A 242 -11.27 -7.81 12.42
CA LEU A 242 -10.18 -7.57 13.37
C LEU A 242 -10.46 -8.33 14.69
N ASP A 243 -9.38 -8.76 15.34
CA ASP A 243 -9.46 -9.37 16.65
C ASP A 243 -9.69 -8.32 17.73
N THR A 244 -10.52 -8.64 18.71
CA THR A 244 -10.82 -7.78 19.86
C THR A 244 -9.94 -8.09 21.08
N ASP A 245 -9.19 -9.18 21.06
CA ASP A 245 -8.22 -9.50 22.10
C ASP A 245 -6.88 -8.79 21.87
N LEU A 246 -6.89 -7.48 22.12
CA LEU A 246 -5.73 -6.61 21.93
C LEU A 246 -4.53 -6.96 22.83
N LEU A 247 -4.64 -7.90 23.76
CA LEU A 247 -3.50 -8.40 24.53
C LEU A 247 -2.72 -9.51 23.80
N HIS A 248 -3.36 -10.17 22.85
CA HIS A 248 -2.79 -11.31 22.14
C HIS A 248 -2.77 -11.14 20.60
N ALA A 249 -3.52 -10.16 20.06
CA ALA A 249 -3.62 -9.89 18.63
C ALA A 249 -3.40 -8.38 18.35
N TYR A 250 -2.13 -7.99 18.18
CA TYR A 250 -1.74 -6.60 17.91
C TYR A 250 -0.44 -6.54 17.10
N SER A 251 -0.20 -5.38 16.50
CA SER A 251 1.08 -5.01 15.93
C SER A 251 1.64 -3.77 16.62
N LEU A 252 2.96 -3.71 16.72
CA LEU A 252 3.72 -2.52 17.14
C LEU A 252 4.75 -2.21 16.06
N GLU A 253 4.76 -0.97 15.60
CA GLU A 253 5.71 -0.47 14.61
C GLU A 253 6.45 0.75 15.17
N ALA A 254 7.74 0.84 14.87
CA ALA A 254 8.53 2.04 15.12
C ALA A 254 9.31 2.38 13.86
N GLN A 255 9.25 3.65 13.43
CA GLN A 255 10.01 4.16 12.30
C GLN A 255 10.86 5.35 12.71
N TYR A 256 12.09 5.38 12.22
CA TYR A 256 12.93 6.58 12.18
C TYR A 256 13.13 6.99 10.73
N GLU A 257 12.83 8.25 10.44
CA GLU A 257 13.10 8.90 9.16
C GLU A 257 14.17 9.98 9.33
N ARG A 258 15.12 10.01 8.39
CA ARG A 258 16.08 11.11 8.22
C ARG A 258 15.96 11.69 6.84
N ARG A 259 15.65 12.99 6.75
CA ARG A 259 15.71 13.78 5.53
C ARG A 259 17.11 14.39 5.40
N PHE A 260 17.65 14.37 4.19
CA PHE A 260 19.00 14.86 3.89
C PHE A 260 19.05 15.45 2.48
N GLU A 261 20.16 16.14 2.22
CA GLU A 261 20.48 16.60 0.88
C GLU A 261 21.82 16.00 0.45
N LEU A 262 21.86 15.42 -0.75
CA LEU A 262 23.06 14.94 -1.39
C LEU A 262 23.28 15.71 -2.68
N GLU A 263 24.40 16.42 -2.79
CA GLU A 263 24.71 17.30 -3.95
C GLU A 263 23.60 18.33 -4.25
N GLY A 264 22.96 18.88 -3.21
CA GLY A 264 21.87 19.85 -3.33
C GLY A 264 20.52 19.25 -3.74
N ARG A 265 20.37 17.92 -3.71
CA ARG A 265 19.16 17.20 -4.05
C ARG A 265 18.58 16.50 -2.83
N LYS A 266 17.25 16.57 -2.68
CA LYS A 266 16.54 16.02 -1.54
C LYS A 266 16.55 14.49 -1.56
N GLY A 267 16.72 13.90 -0.40
CA GLY A 267 16.57 12.46 -0.17
C GLY A 267 16.05 12.18 1.23
N ALA A 268 15.57 10.98 1.43
CA ALA A 268 15.17 10.49 2.74
C ALA A 268 15.54 9.00 2.92
N GLY A 269 15.84 8.65 4.15
CA GLY A 269 16.07 7.26 4.55
C GLY A 269 15.21 6.93 5.75
N ARG A 270 14.57 5.76 5.71
CA ARG A 270 13.67 5.26 6.76
C ARG A 270 14.11 3.89 7.22
N VAL A 271 13.99 3.64 8.49
CA VAL A 271 14.13 2.31 9.08
C VAL A 271 12.88 2.04 9.91
N ILE A 272 12.20 0.93 9.61
CA ILE A 272 11.05 0.44 10.36
C ILE A 272 11.46 -0.85 11.06
N VAL A 273 11.04 -1.02 12.30
CA VAL A 273 11.03 -2.30 13.00
C VAL A 273 9.61 -2.60 13.42
N PHE A 274 9.20 -3.87 13.31
CA PHE A 274 7.85 -4.28 13.67
C PHE A 274 7.82 -5.57 14.47
N TYR A 275 6.81 -5.66 15.31
CA TYR A 275 6.49 -6.82 16.14
C TYR A 275 5.01 -7.12 16.02
N ASN A 276 4.67 -8.26 15.43
CA ASN A 276 3.31 -8.75 15.28
C ASN A 276 3.03 -9.84 16.30
N ARG A 277 1.84 -9.82 16.86
CA ARG A 277 1.30 -10.88 17.70
C ARG A 277 -0.10 -11.24 17.24
N ALA A 278 -0.34 -12.51 16.90
CA ALA A 278 -1.62 -13.01 16.44
C ALA A 278 -1.74 -14.53 16.64
N ASP A 279 -2.86 -15.11 16.26
CA ASP A 279 -3.12 -16.55 16.38
C ASP A 279 -2.52 -17.35 15.22
N MET A 280 -1.28 -17.05 14.87
CA MET A 280 -0.56 -17.64 13.75
C MET A 280 -0.29 -19.13 13.93
N GLY A 281 -0.28 -19.88 12.82
CA GLY A 281 0.31 -21.21 12.74
C GLY A 281 1.85 -21.15 12.69
N ASN A 282 2.50 -22.29 12.86
CA ASN A 282 3.95 -22.41 12.75
C ASN A 282 4.32 -23.43 11.69
N TYR A 283 5.13 -23.03 10.72
CA TYR A 283 5.46 -23.86 9.55
C TYR A 283 6.16 -25.15 9.93
N ARG A 284 7.12 -25.12 10.87
CA ARG A 284 7.87 -26.31 11.28
C ARG A 284 6.99 -27.29 12.04
N GLU A 285 6.17 -26.80 12.98
CA GLU A 285 5.20 -27.64 13.69
C GLU A 285 4.20 -28.31 12.73
N ALA A 286 3.75 -27.59 11.68
CA ALA A 286 2.85 -28.16 10.69
C ALA A 286 3.50 -29.33 9.93
N ILE A 287 4.76 -29.19 9.52
CA ILE A 287 5.52 -30.27 8.87
C ILE A 287 5.68 -31.47 9.82
N ASP A 288 6.08 -31.22 11.07
CA ASP A 288 6.32 -32.27 12.06
C ASP A 288 5.05 -33.07 12.40
N GLN A 289 3.89 -32.41 12.37
CA GLN A 289 2.59 -33.03 12.66
C GLN A 289 1.96 -33.72 11.43
N ALA A 290 2.45 -33.48 10.23
CA ALA A 290 1.83 -33.93 8.98
C ALA A 290 1.81 -35.45 8.79
N GLY A 291 2.74 -36.21 9.43
CA GLY A 291 2.76 -37.67 9.35
C GLY A 291 2.85 -38.21 7.92
N GLY A 292 3.48 -37.50 6.98
CA GLY A 292 3.61 -37.88 5.57
C GLY A 292 2.42 -37.44 4.69
N GLN A 293 1.45 -36.71 5.24
CA GLN A 293 0.41 -36.00 4.48
C GLN A 293 0.86 -34.55 4.22
N PRO A 294 0.20 -33.80 3.33
CA PRO A 294 0.42 -32.36 3.21
C PRO A 294 0.22 -31.66 4.57
N PRO A 295 1.17 -30.79 4.99
CA PRO A 295 1.07 -30.12 6.29
C PRO A 295 -0.04 -29.07 6.29
N ASP A 296 -0.72 -28.93 7.44
CA ASP A 296 -1.79 -27.96 7.67
C ASP A 296 -1.32 -26.89 8.67
N ILE A 297 -1.10 -25.68 8.19
CA ILE A 297 -0.68 -24.54 9.03
C ILE A 297 -1.77 -24.16 10.04
N ILE A 298 -3.05 -24.29 9.66
CA ILE A 298 -4.19 -23.90 10.51
C ILE A 298 -4.26 -24.79 11.76
N ALA A 299 -3.93 -26.09 11.64
CA ALA A 299 -3.92 -27.02 12.75
C ALA A 299 -2.91 -26.66 13.86
N THR A 300 -1.92 -25.83 13.54
CA THR A 300 -0.87 -25.41 14.47
C THR A 300 -1.07 -24.00 15.02
N ARG A 301 -2.18 -23.33 14.69
CA ARG A 301 -2.48 -21.98 15.20
C ARG A 301 -2.55 -21.97 16.72
N ARG A 302 -1.91 -20.98 17.33
CA ARG A 302 -1.92 -20.74 18.78
C ARG A 302 -1.99 -19.25 19.08
N VAL A 303 -2.77 -18.92 20.10
CA VAL A 303 -2.95 -17.55 20.58
C VAL A 303 -1.61 -16.89 20.87
N GLY A 304 -1.42 -15.71 20.31
CA GLY A 304 -0.34 -14.81 20.66
C GLY A 304 1.06 -15.24 20.18
N ARG A 305 1.18 -15.98 19.08
CA ARG A 305 2.47 -16.20 18.42
C ARG A 305 3.00 -14.89 17.88
N ALA A 306 4.32 -14.74 17.87
CA ALA A 306 5.01 -13.50 17.49
C ALA A 306 5.77 -13.64 16.17
N LYS A 307 5.84 -12.54 15.43
CA LYS A 307 6.68 -12.35 14.25
C LYS A 307 7.39 -11.00 14.36
N VAL A 308 8.65 -10.96 13.99
CA VAL A 308 9.47 -9.73 14.00
C VAL A 308 10.08 -9.49 12.63
N GLY A 309 10.27 -8.23 12.31
CA GLY A 309 10.93 -7.87 11.06
C GLY A 309 11.38 -6.42 11.00
N PHE A 310 11.97 -6.06 9.87
CA PHE A 310 12.43 -4.70 9.61
C PHE A 310 12.26 -4.33 8.14
N VAL A 311 12.25 -3.02 7.90
CA VAL A 311 12.29 -2.40 6.57
C VAL A 311 13.37 -1.33 6.57
N ILE A 312 14.13 -1.24 5.48
CA ILE A 312 14.97 -0.10 5.11
C ILE A 312 14.37 0.47 3.83
N ASN A 313 14.04 1.75 3.82
CA ASN A 313 13.45 2.44 2.69
C ASN A 313 14.24 3.72 2.41
N LEU A 314 14.75 3.84 1.20
CA LEU A 314 15.58 4.95 0.75
C LEU A 314 14.95 5.58 -0.48
N GLU A 315 15.02 6.91 -0.56
CA GLU A 315 14.65 7.68 -1.74
C GLU A 315 15.65 8.81 -1.99
N GLN A 316 15.87 9.13 -3.26
CA GLN A 316 16.78 10.19 -3.67
C GLN A 316 16.31 10.83 -4.96
N ASP A 317 16.18 12.16 -4.97
CA ASP A 317 16.12 12.94 -6.20
C ASP A 317 17.47 12.82 -6.91
N VAL A 318 17.44 12.33 -8.16
CA VAL A 318 18.65 12.18 -9.00
C VAL A 318 18.72 13.23 -10.11
N GLY A 319 17.80 14.22 -10.09
CA GLY A 319 17.71 15.34 -11.03
C GLY A 319 16.99 15.00 -12.33
N HIS A 320 16.74 16.02 -13.14
CA HIS A 320 15.99 15.89 -14.40
C HIS A 320 14.58 15.31 -14.20
N ASP A 321 13.88 15.75 -13.13
CA ASP A 321 12.55 15.29 -12.73
C ASP A 321 12.47 13.77 -12.48
N MET A 322 13.60 13.17 -12.08
CA MET A 322 13.72 11.75 -11.82
C MET A 322 14.12 11.49 -10.37
N GLY A 323 13.49 10.51 -9.77
CA GLY A 323 13.86 10.00 -8.47
C GLY A 323 14.13 8.50 -8.50
N ALA A 324 14.98 8.06 -7.61
CA ALA A 324 15.31 6.66 -7.39
C ALA A 324 14.87 6.23 -5.99
N PHE A 325 14.51 4.96 -5.85
CA PHE A 325 14.17 4.36 -4.57
C PHE A 325 14.76 2.96 -4.41
N LEU A 326 14.91 2.56 -3.15
CA LEU A 326 15.33 1.21 -2.76
C LEU A 326 14.64 0.82 -1.47
N ARG A 327 14.00 -0.35 -1.44
CA ARG A 327 13.50 -1.00 -0.22
C ARG A 327 14.18 -2.33 0.01
N VAL A 328 14.50 -2.62 1.25
CA VAL A 328 14.94 -3.93 1.73
C VAL A 328 14.10 -4.28 2.93
N SER A 329 13.44 -5.42 2.90
CA SER A 329 12.61 -5.87 4.01
C SER A 329 12.83 -7.35 4.34
N TRP A 330 12.63 -7.68 5.61
CA TRP A 330 12.82 -9.01 6.15
C TRP A 330 11.91 -9.25 7.35
N ASN A 331 11.41 -10.47 7.48
CA ASN A 331 10.83 -10.98 8.71
C ASN A 331 11.35 -12.38 9.03
N ASP A 332 11.14 -12.85 10.27
CA ASP A 332 11.69 -14.12 10.75
C ASP A 332 11.11 -15.34 10.05
N GLY A 333 9.88 -15.27 9.54
CA GLY A 333 9.23 -16.30 8.73
C GLY A 333 9.09 -17.68 9.36
N HIS A 334 9.04 -17.77 10.70
CA HIS A 334 8.78 -19.00 11.42
C HIS A 334 7.30 -19.33 11.51
N ASN A 335 6.49 -18.26 11.60
CA ASN A 335 5.05 -18.33 11.75
C ASN A 335 4.33 -17.87 10.47
N GLU A 336 3.09 -18.29 10.34
CA GLU A 336 2.19 -17.99 9.23
C GLU A 336 2.19 -16.49 8.86
N ALA A 337 2.23 -16.15 7.57
CA ALA A 337 1.97 -14.81 7.10
C ALA A 337 0.53 -14.41 7.45
N TRP A 338 0.32 -13.16 7.89
CA TRP A 338 -0.96 -12.82 8.54
C TRP A 338 -1.81 -11.82 7.78
N ALA A 339 -1.18 -10.86 7.07
CA ALA A 339 -1.93 -9.81 6.39
C ALA A 339 -2.07 -10.06 4.88
N TYR A 340 -1.15 -9.57 4.03
CA TYR A 340 -1.40 -9.52 2.59
C TYR A 340 -0.50 -10.38 1.75
N ALA A 341 0.75 -10.54 2.11
CA ALA A 341 1.73 -11.17 1.25
C ALA A 341 2.50 -12.24 1.99
N GLU A 342 2.72 -13.36 1.32
CA GLU A 342 3.55 -14.45 1.83
C GLU A 342 4.97 -14.24 1.31
N ILE A 343 5.64 -13.21 1.87
CA ILE A 343 7.01 -12.80 1.54
C ILE A 343 7.76 -12.58 2.86
N GLU A 344 8.91 -13.23 3.04
CA GLU A 344 9.74 -13.04 4.22
C GLU A 344 11.02 -12.25 3.93
N ARG A 345 11.38 -12.11 2.66
CA ARG A 345 12.54 -11.32 2.21
C ARG A 345 12.19 -10.62 0.93
N SER A 346 12.43 -9.32 0.86
CA SER A 346 12.20 -8.57 -0.37
C SER A 346 13.28 -7.51 -0.55
N VAL A 347 13.72 -7.36 -1.78
CA VAL A 347 14.51 -6.22 -2.24
C VAL A 347 13.81 -5.65 -3.46
N THR A 348 13.48 -4.36 -3.39
CA THR A 348 12.83 -3.64 -4.47
C THR A 348 13.58 -2.35 -4.75
N GLY A 349 13.77 -2.00 -6.00
CA GLY A 349 14.39 -0.75 -6.38
C GLY A 349 14.01 -0.32 -7.78
N GLY A 350 13.91 0.98 -7.97
CA GLY A 350 13.47 1.53 -9.24
C GLY A 350 13.72 3.02 -9.38
N VAL A 351 13.24 3.53 -10.48
CA VAL A 351 13.25 4.95 -10.83
C VAL A 351 11.88 5.37 -11.33
N LEU A 352 11.48 6.57 -10.94
CA LEU A 352 10.30 7.25 -11.46
C LEU A 352 10.74 8.59 -12.06
N ARG A 353 10.25 8.90 -13.25
CA ARG A 353 10.49 10.18 -13.92
C ARG A 353 9.17 10.90 -14.19
N LYS A 354 9.07 12.15 -13.76
CA LYS A 354 8.02 13.08 -14.16
C LYS A 354 8.40 13.71 -15.51
N ALA A 355 7.40 14.15 -16.27
CA ALA A 355 7.64 14.79 -17.57
C ALA A 355 8.62 14.00 -18.48
N PRO A 356 8.41 12.71 -18.73
CA PRO A 356 9.36 11.90 -19.53
C PRO A 356 9.52 12.43 -20.95
N PHE A 357 8.54 13.18 -21.44
CA PHE A 357 8.56 13.85 -22.75
C PHE A 357 8.32 15.35 -22.59
N ALA A 358 9.16 16.16 -23.22
CA ALA A 358 9.12 17.63 -23.10
C ALA A 358 7.78 18.28 -23.46
N VAL A 359 6.95 17.63 -24.25
CA VAL A 359 5.61 18.11 -24.66
C VAL A 359 4.48 17.62 -23.76
N ARG A 360 4.79 16.77 -22.77
CA ARG A 360 3.82 16.16 -21.83
C ARG A 360 4.37 16.24 -20.41
N THR A 361 4.25 17.43 -19.84
CA THR A 361 4.88 17.78 -18.55
C THR A 361 4.18 17.17 -17.34
N ASP A 362 2.92 16.75 -17.50
CA ASP A 362 2.09 16.20 -16.43
C ASP A 362 2.03 14.66 -16.44
N ASP A 363 2.76 14.03 -17.36
CA ASP A 363 2.86 12.58 -17.41
C ASP A 363 3.97 12.06 -16.49
N SER A 364 3.89 10.78 -16.14
CA SER A 364 4.93 10.08 -15.38
C SER A 364 5.26 8.72 -15.98
N ALA A 365 6.45 8.22 -15.73
CA ALA A 365 6.86 6.86 -16.11
C ALA A 365 7.81 6.28 -15.06
N GLY A 366 7.72 4.99 -14.82
CA GLY A 366 8.58 4.31 -13.87
C GLY A 366 9.03 2.93 -14.36
N VAL A 367 10.17 2.49 -13.84
CA VAL A 367 10.68 1.12 -13.99
C VAL A 367 11.20 0.67 -12.65
N ALA A 368 10.83 -0.54 -12.24
CA ALA A 368 11.26 -1.15 -10.99
C ALA A 368 11.60 -2.64 -11.15
N PHE A 369 12.38 -3.14 -10.20
CA PHE A 369 12.76 -4.54 -10.09
C PHE A 369 12.56 -5.01 -8.67
N ILE A 370 11.93 -6.18 -8.53
CA ILE A 370 11.59 -6.82 -7.26
C ILE A 370 12.23 -8.18 -7.21
N VAL A 371 12.76 -8.55 -6.05
CA VAL A 371 13.23 -9.90 -5.73
C VAL A 371 12.65 -10.31 -4.40
N ASN A 372 11.73 -11.29 -4.43
CA ASN A 372 11.07 -11.84 -3.24
C ASN A 372 11.61 -13.23 -2.90
N GLY A 373 11.62 -13.57 -1.63
CA GLY A 373 12.06 -14.87 -1.13
C GLY A 373 11.34 -15.30 0.14
N LEU A 374 11.32 -16.60 0.35
CA LEU A 374 10.75 -17.25 1.54
C LEU A 374 11.81 -17.49 2.62
N SER A 375 11.36 -17.66 3.86
CA SER A 375 12.13 -18.25 4.94
C SER A 375 12.39 -19.75 4.66
N PRO A 376 13.41 -20.37 5.25
CA PRO A 376 13.59 -21.82 5.13
C PRO A 376 12.38 -22.62 5.60
N ASP A 377 11.72 -22.23 6.69
CA ASP A 377 10.57 -22.94 7.27
C ASP A 377 9.35 -22.88 6.35
N HIS A 378 9.04 -21.70 5.79
CA HIS A 378 7.94 -21.52 4.86
C HIS A 378 8.20 -22.24 3.53
N ARG A 379 9.42 -22.15 2.98
CA ARG A 379 9.83 -22.90 1.78
C ARG A 379 9.63 -24.39 1.97
N ASP A 380 10.13 -24.97 3.08
CA ASP A 380 10.03 -26.40 3.36
C ASP A 380 8.55 -26.83 3.57
N TYR A 381 7.73 -25.96 4.16
CA TYR A 381 6.29 -26.18 4.32
C TYR A 381 5.57 -26.27 2.96
N LEU A 382 5.82 -25.32 2.04
CA LEU A 382 5.25 -25.37 0.70
C LEU A 382 5.79 -26.56 -0.12
N ALA A 383 7.09 -26.88 0.01
CA ALA A 383 7.68 -28.04 -0.65
C ALA A 383 7.09 -29.37 -0.18
N ALA A 384 6.64 -29.46 1.08
CA ALA A 384 5.91 -30.60 1.63
C ALA A 384 4.44 -30.66 1.19
N GLY A 385 3.97 -29.71 0.37
CA GLY A 385 2.60 -29.66 -0.13
C GLY A 385 1.64 -28.80 0.70
N GLY A 386 2.15 -27.98 1.62
CA GLY A 386 1.35 -27.06 2.41
C GLY A 386 0.76 -25.91 1.58
N TYR A 387 -0.28 -25.28 2.11
CA TYR A 387 -0.98 -24.16 1.50
C TYR A 387 -0.97 -22.96 2.44
N GLY A 388 -0.61 -21.78 1.92
CA GLY A 388 -0.87 -20.51 2.56
C GLY A 388 -2.26 -19.96 2.19
N PHE A 389 -2.53 -18.71 2.55
CA PHE A 389 -3.79 -18.07 2.14
C PHE A 389 -3.76 -17.58 0.69
N MET A 390 -2.59 -17.38 0.10
CA MET A 390 -2.40 -16.82 -1.25
C MET A 390 -1.56 -17.73 -2.17
N ILE A 391 -0.57 -18.42 -1.64
CA ILE A 391 0.35 -19.26 -2.40
C ILE A 391 0.35 -20.70 -1.89
N GLY A 392 0.98 -21.59 -2.66
CA GLY A 392 1.01 -23.02 -2.39
C GLY A 392 0.13 -23.80 -3.37
N ASP A 393 0.76 -24.67 -4.16
CA ASP A 393 0.11 -25.43 -5.22
C ASP A 393 0.34 -26.94 -5.13
N GLY A 394 0.68 -27.41 -3.91
CA GLY A 394 0.82 -28.83 -3.56
C GLY A 394 2.23 -29.36 -3.67
N ARG A 395 3.17 -28.65 -4.30
CA ARG A 395 4.61 -28.92 -4.31
C ARG A 395 5.38 -27.68 -4.74
N LEU A 396 6.68 -27.61 -4.49
CA LEU A 396 7.51 -26.46 -4.80
C LEU A 396 8.88 -26.87 -5.36
N SER A 397 9.19 -26.39 -6.58
CA SER A 397 10.53 -26.29 -7.11
C SER A 397 11.05 -24.88 -6.88
N TYR A 398 11.63 -24.62 -5.71
CA TYR A 398 11.92 -23.28 -5.21
C TYR A 398 12.85 -22.46 -6.11
N GLY A 399 12.43 -21.23 -6.42
CA GLY A 399 13.23 -20.16 -6.99
C GLY A 399 12.78 -18.83 -6.39
N LEU A 400 13.63 -17.81 -6.39
CA LEU A 400 13.20 -16.47 -6.02
C LEU A 400 12.13 -16.00 -7.01
N GLU A 401 11.04 -15.42 -6.52
CA GLU A 401 10.08 -14.69 -7.35
C GLU A 401 10.70 -13.35 -7.70
N THR A 402 10.83 -13.07 -9.01
CA THR A 402 11.35 -11.79 -9.47
C THR A 402 10.38 -11.14 -10.41
N VAL A 403 10.20 -9.82 -10.25
CA VAL A 403 9.31 -9.02 -11.08
C VAL A 403 10.09 -7.85 -11.66
N ALA A 404 9.89 -7.58 -12.94
CA ALA A 404 10.23 -6.31 -13.56
C ALA A 404 8.93 -5.61 -13.90
N GLU A 405 8.73 -4.41 -13.39
CA GLU A 405 7.55 -3.58 -13.66
C GLU A 405 7.95 -2.33 -14.42
N ALA A 406 7.13 -1.90 -15.37
CA ALA A 406 7.25 -0.64 -16.07
C ALA A 406 5.87 -0.05 -16.33
N PHE A 407 5.70 1.23 -16.03
CA PHE A 407 4.46 1.93 -16.30
C PHE A 407 4.69 3.26 -17.02
N TYR A 408 3.66 3.70 -17.73
CA TYR A 408 3.54 5.04 -18.27
C TYR A 408 2.14 5.58 -17.96
N GLU A 409 2.08 6.66 -17.19
CA GLU A 409 0.88 7.37 -16.82
C GLU A 409 0.74 8.65 -17.63
N ALA A 410 -0.38 8.80 -18.31
CA ALA A 410 -0.70 9.94 -19.16
C ALA A 410 -1.85 10.74 -18.57
N LEU A 411 -1.66 12.03 -18.34
CA LEU A 411 -2.77 12.96 -18.08
C LEU A 411 -3.57 13.15 -19.38
N LEU A 412 -4.77 12.59 -19.45
CA LEU A 412 -5.64 12.68 -20.62
C LEU A 412 -6.45 13.97 -20.61
N TYR A 413 -6.96 14.33 -19.49
CA TYR A 413 -7.76 15.53 -19.24
C TYR A 413 -7.58 15.93 -17.79
N LYS A 414 -7.86 17.18 -17.43
CA LYS A 414 -7.79 17.69 -16.07
C LYS A 414 -8.41 16.65 -15.09
N HIS A 415 -7.63 16.19 -14.12
CA HIS A 415 -8.04 15.19 -13.13
C HIS A 415 -8.35 13.78 -13.65
N VAL A 416 -7.93 13.43 -14.87
CA VAL A 416 -8.15 12.09 -15.44
C VAL A 416 -6.85 11.56 -16.02
N TRP A 417 -6.36 10.45 -15.47
CA TRP A 417 -5.13 9.78 -15.90
C TRP A 417 -5.44 8.39 -16.46
N LEU A 418 -4.67 8.01 -17.46
CA LEU A 418 -4.65 6.64 -17.99
C LEU A 418 -3.22 6.11 -17.92
N THR A 419 -3.06 4.97 -17.26
CA THR A 419 -1.77 4.30 -17.14
C THR A 419 -1.77 3.02 -17.97
N ALA A 420 -0.71 2.80 -18.74
CA ALA A 420 -0.32 1.50 -19.26
C ALA A 420 0.74 0.90 -18.33
N ASP A 421 0.56 -0.34 -17.91
CA ASP A 421 1.44 -1.06 -17.01
C ASP A 421 1.85 -2.40 -17.63
N TYR A 422 3.08 -2.82 -17.36
CA TYR A 422 3.59 -4.12 -17.76
C TYR A 422 4.44 -4.71 -16.64
N GLN A 423 4.15 -5.96 -16.29
CA GLN A 423 4.93 -6.73 -15.34
C GLN A 423 5.38 -8.05 -15.94
N PHE A 424 6.66 -8.38 -15.76
CA PHE A 424 7.24 -9.66 -16.13
C PHE A 424 7.62 -10.41 -14.86
N VAL A 425 6.90 -11.52 -14.59
CA VAL A 425 7.02 -12.29 -13.36
C VAL A 425 7.74 -13.62 -13.65
N VAL A 426 8.84 -13.87 -12.99
CA VAL A 426 9.61 -15.12 -13.07
C VAL A 426 9.42 -15.90 -11.77
N ASN A 427 9.18 -17.20 -11.87
CA ASN A 427 8.89 -18.10 -10.76
C ASN A 427 7.71 -17.61 -9.89
N PRO A 428 6.50 -17.41 -10.46
CA PRO A 428 5.35 -16.98 -9.70
C PRO A 428 5.10 -17.90 -8.50
N ALA A 429 4.80 -17.31 -7.33
CA ALA A 429 4.73 -18.03 -6.05
C ALA A 429 5.99 -18.88 -5.74
N TYR A 430 7.16 -18.37 -6.12
CA TYR A 430 8.47 -19.02 -5.93
C TYR A 430 8.66 -20.35 -6.66
N ASN A 431 7.81 -20.69 -7.63
CA ASN A 431 7.82 -22.00 -8.26
C ASN A 431 8.43 -21.97 -9.67
N ARG A 432 9.58 -22.64 -9.86
CA ARG A 432 10.28 -22.77 -11.17
C ARG A 432 9.51 -23.62 -12.17
N ASP A 433 8.56 -24.44 -11.72
CA ASP A 433 7.73 -25.28 -12.58
C ASP A 433 6.62 -24.48 -13.28
N ARG A 434 6.55 -23.17 -13.02
CA ARG A 434 5.53 -22.25 -13.51
C ARG A 434 6.14 -20.94 -14.01
N GLY A 435 5.55 -20.34 -15.06
CA GLY A 435 6.01 -19.09 -15.64
C GLY A 435 7.14 -19.24 -16.68
N PRO A 436 7.78 -18.15 -17.13
CA PRO A 436 7.46 -16.77 -16.70
C PRO A 436 6.08 -16.29 -17.20
N VAL A 437 5.57 -15.25 -16.54
CA VAL A 437 4.25 -14.66 -16.83
C VAL A 437 4.44 -13.21 -17.29
N ASN A 438 3.76 -12.84 -18.38
CA ASN A 438 3.64 -11.46 -18.82
C ASN A 438 2.28 -10.95 -18.37
N VAL A 439 2.25 -9.84 -17.61
CA VAL A 439 1.02 -9.21 -17.16
C VAL A 439 0.95 -7.81 -17.77
N PHE A 440 -0.16 -7.50 -18.41
CA PHE A 440 -0.46 -6.19 -18.99
C PHE A 440 -1.57 -5.54 -18.18
N GLY A 441 -1.35 -4.30 -17.76
CA GLY A 441 -2.27 -3.51 -16.96
C GLY A 441 -2.75 -2.26 -17.69
N ALA A 442 -3.99 -1.86 -17.42
CA ALA A 442 -4.52 -0.55 -17.75
C ALA A 442 -5.22 0.00 -16.51
N ARG A 443 -4.80 1.19 -16.04
CA ARG A 443 -5.40 1.88 -14.90
C ARG A 443 -6.02 3.19 -15.37
N LEU A 444 -7.31 3.38 -15.10
CA LEU A 444 -7.98 4.66 -15.19
C LEU A 444 -8.08 5.23 -13.77
N HIS A 445 -7.53 6.44 -13.57
CA HIS A 445 -7.60 7.15 -12.30
C HIS A 445 -8.22 8.52 -12.49
N VAL A 446 -9.13 8.87 -11.58
CA VAL A 446 -9.81 10.18 -11.53
C VAL A 446 -9.73 10.70 -10.12
N GLU A 447 -9.28 11.95 -9.94
CA GLU A 447 -9.13 12.56 -8.62
C GLU A 447 -9.44 14.06 -8.67
N PHE A 448 -10.16 14.58 -7.68
CA PHE A 448 -10.46 16.01 -7.51
C PHE A 448 -10.98 16.32 -6.10
#